data_2ccaf3fa65a9a1dc2043752da548fbc9
#
_entry.id   2ccaf3fa65a9a1dc2043752da548fbc9
#
_cell.length_a   1.000
_cell.length_b   1.000
_cell.length_c   1.000
_cell.angle_alpha   90.00
_cell.angle_beta   90.00
_cell.angle_gamma   90.00
#
_symmetry.space_group_name_H-M   'P 1'
#
loop_
_entity.id
_entity.type
_entity.pdbx_description
1 polymer ?
#
loop_
_entity_poly.entity_id
_entity_poly.type
_entity_poly.pdbx_seq_one_letter_code
_entity_poly.pdbx_strand_id
1 'polypeptide(L)'
;MTTINSVLGFIETENMGFTLSHEHLATSAAGIWKTFPELIDRVGIMEQAKATLKEAYDEGLRSIIDVSTIDLGRDVEMMKEVSEATGVQIVAATGNHLAVPRPFADLAPEVIADLYVREIEVGIEGTGVKAGIIKVASDAGGITTEQEIVLRAAGQASVRTNTPISTHTWSPDRVGEEQVRILKEEGVDMNRVYIGHSNDDTDMSYLLGLLDQGVWLGLDRFPGGRRAGTPLWEQRTELTKQLIDAGRADRIMLSHDHSVPKARHGTDVQEARFKYNPDGYNFITRNVLPRLNELGVSDETINQIMVQNPRRFFEGK
;
A
#
# COMPACT_ATOMS: atom_id res chain seq x y z
N MET A 1 24.58 3.06 1.75
CA MET A 1 23.22 3.45 2.18
C MET A 1 22.28 3.10 1.04
N THR A 2 21.13 2.56 1.34
CA THR A 2 20.12 2.22 0.33
C THR A 2 19.22 3.43 0.13
N THR A 3 18.95 3.78 -1.13
CA THR A 3 18.04 4.86 -1.49
C THR A 3 16.80 4.30 -2.19
N ILE A 4 15.67 4.98 -2.05
CA ILE A 4 14.42 4.68 -2.74
C ILE A 4 13.88 5.92 -3.45
N ASN A 5 13.07 5.71 -4.48
CA ASN A 5 12.37 6.80 -5.15
C ASN A 5 11.22 7.31 -4.28
N SER A 6 11.15 8.61 -4.07
CA SER A 6 9.96 9.31 -3.60
C SER A 6 9.50 10.32 -4.66
N VAL A 7 8.33 10.92 -4.47
CA VAL A 7 7.81 11.94 -5.40
C VAL A 7 8.68 13.21 -5.44
N LEU A 8 9.53 13.43 -4.43
CA LEU A 8 10.48 14.55 -4.36
C LEU A 8 11.91 14.18 -4.79
N GLY A 9 12.13 12.96 -5.26
CA GLY A 9 13.44 12.43 -5.64
C GLY A 9 13.89 11.28 -4.73
N PHE A 10 15.19 11.04 -4.64
CA PHE A 10 15.71 9.95 -3.80
C PHE A 10 15.69 10.32 -2.32
N ILE A 11 15.25 9.37 -1.49
CA ILE A 11 15.43 9.42 -0.04
C ILE A 11 16.24 8.21 0.41
N GLU A 12 17.09 8.40 1.42
CA GLU A 12 17.75 7.30 2.11
C GLU A 12 16.74 6.54 2.96
N THR A 13 16.79 5.20 2.94
CA THR A 13 15.82 4.37 3.67
C THR A 13 15.82 4.64 5.18
N GLU A 14 16.95 5.08 5.75
CA GLU A 14 17.04 5.48 7.16
C GLU A 14 16.26 6.76 7.49
N ASN A 15 15.90 7.56 6.50
CA ASN A 15 15.13 8.80 6.64
C ASN A 15 13.62 8.60 6.43
N MET A 16 13.15 7.37 6.19
CA MET A 16 11.72 7.09 6.04
C MET A 16 10.92 7.37 7.32
N GLY A 17 11.52 7.11 8.49
CA GLY A 17 10.87 7.31 9.79
C GLY A 17 9.59 6.48 9.99
N PHE A 18 8.67 6.98 10.80
CA PHE A 18 7.36 6.35 10.99
C PHE A 18 6.59 6.33 9.67
N THR A 19 6.28 5.13 9.18
CA THR A 19 5.78 4.90 7.83
C THR A 19 4.46 4.13 7.83
N LEU A 20 3.47 4.64 7.12
CA LEU A 20 2.27 3.90 6.76
C LEU A 20 2.51 3.16 5.44
N SER A 21 2.42 1.84 5.48
CA SER A 21 2.93 0.95 4.44
C SER A 21 2.00 0.73 3.25
N HIS A 22 0.75 1.19 3.32
CA HIS A 22 -0.27 1.00 2.29
C HIS A 22 -1.36 2.04 2.42
N GLU A 23 -1.22 3.12 1.67
CA GLU A 23 -2.17 4.23 1.67
C GLU A 23 -2.48 4.69 0.25
N HIS A 24 -3.46 5.57 0.15
CA HIS A 24 -3.79 6.30 -1.06
C HIS A 24 -3.98 7.77 -0.72
N LEU A 25 -3.36 8.68 -1.47
CA LEU A 25 -3.67 10.11 -1.32
C LEU A 25 -5.10 10.39 -1.80
N ALA A 26 -5.41 9.88 -2.98
CA ALA A 26 -6.75 9.93 -3.54
C ALA A 26 -6.96 8.78 -4.53
N THR A 27 -8.18 8.30 -4.64
CA THR A 27 -8.55 7.27 -5.61
C THR A 27 -9.71 7.72 -6.49
N SER A 28 -9.60 7.40 -7.79
CA SER A 28 -10.66 7.61 -8.77
C SER A 28 -10.58 6.53 -9.87
N ALA A 29 -10.57 6.90 -11.13
CA ALA A 29 -10.29 6.00 -12.25
C ALA A 29 -9.40 6.70 -13.27
N ALA A 30 -8.73 5.92 -14.10
CA ALA A 30 -7.82 6.41 -15.12
C ALA A 30 -8.43 7.52 -15.99
N GLY A 31 -7.81 8.68 -16.00
CA GLY A 31 -8.19 9.82 -16.85
C GLY A 31 -9.49 10.54 -16.47
N ILE A 32 -10.26 10.06 -15.49
CA ILE A 32 -11.57 10.64 -15.14
C ILE A 32 -11.45 12.12 -14.75
N TRP A 33 -10.51 12.47 -13.89
CA TRP A 33 -10.38 13.84 -13.42
C TRP A 33 -9.94 14.83 -14.53
N LYS A 34 -9.25 14.33 -15.57
CA LYS A 34 -8.87 15.12 -16.75
C LYS A 34 -10.03 15.26 -17.74
N THR A 35 -10.82 14.18 -17.92
CA THR A 35 -11.89 14.11 -18.91
C THR A 35 -13.20 14.71 -18.40
N PHE A 36 -13.51 14.46 -17.14
CA PHE A 36 -14.76 14.89 -16.48
C PHE A 36 -14.45 15.54 -15.13
N PRO A 37 -13.77 16.72 -15.12
CA PRO A 37 -13.37 17.39 -13.87
C PRO A 37 -14.55 17.79 -12.98
N GLU A 38 -15.76 17.83 -13.53
CA GLU A 38 -16.97 18.06 -12.76
C GLU A 38 -17.34 16.91 -11.82
N LEU A 39 -16.81 15.71 -12.05
CA LEU A 39 -17.04 14.55 -11.18
C LEU A 39 -16.06 14.48 -10.00
N ILE A 40 -14.89 15.11 -10.13
CA ILE A 40 -13.81 15.02 -9.14
C ILE A 40 -13.36 16.42 -8.72
N ASP A 41 -13.57 16.76 -7.46
CA ASP A 41 -13.06 18.01 -6.88
C ASP A 41 -11.57 17.89 -6.54
N ARG A 42 -10.71 17.90 -7.57
CA ARG A 42 -9.26 17.76 -7.40
C ARG A 42 -8.65 18.79 -6.45
N VAL A 43 -9.12 20.03 -6.49
CA VAL A 43 -8.65 21.11 -5.62
C VAL A 43 -9.03 20.82 -4.17
N GLY A 44 -10.30 20.50 -3.92
CA GLY A 44 -10.75 20.16 -2.58
C GLY A 44 -10.11 18.89 -2.00
N ILE A 45 -9.82 17.88 -2.83
CA ILE A 45 -9.06 16.67 -2.44
C ILE A 45 -7.64 17.08 -2.03
N MET A 46 -6.96 17.90 -2.81
CA MET A 46 -5.60 18.34 -2.54
C MET A 46 -5.51 19.12 -1.23
N GLU A 47 -6.40 20.08 -1.00
CA GLU A 47 -6.43 20.87 0.24
C GLU A 47 -6.73 20.00 1.47
N GLN A 48 -7.64 19.05 1.34
CA GLN A 48 -7.91 18.09 2.42
C GLN A 48 -6.72 17.16 2.66
N ALA A 49 -6.05 16.69 1.61
CA ALA A 49 -4.85 15.86 1.73
C ALA A 49 -3.71 16.61 2.43
N LYS A 50 -3.49 17.90 2.07
CA LYS A 50 -2.52 18.76 2.78
C LYS A 50 -2.86 18.89 4.26
N ALA A 51 -4.12 19.15 4.58
CA ALA A 51 -4.55 19.33 5.97
C ALA A 51 -4.37 18.03 6.79
N THR A 52 -4.86 16.89 6.27
CA THR A 52 -4.81 15.61 7.00
C THR A 52 -3.40 15.05 7.12
N LEU A 53 -2.56 15.16 6.07
CA LEU A 53 -1.18 14.70 6.15
C LEU A 53 -0.30 15.65 6.99
N LYS A 54 -0.60 16.97 7.02
CA LYS A 54 0.10 17.87 7.93
C LYS A 54 -0.22 17.57 9.39
N GLU A 55 -1.48 17.27 9.71
CA GLU A 55 -1.89 16.81 11.04
C GLU A 55 -1.17 15.51 11.41
N ALA A 56 -1.13 14.55 10.49
CA ALA A 56 -0.43 13.29 10.72
C ALA A 56 1.10 13.47 10.90
N TYR A 57 1.71 14.38 10.13
CA TYR A 57 3.12 14.75 10.29
C TYR A 57 3.41 15.32 11.68
N ASP A 58 2.53 16.19 12.18
CA ASP A 58 2.68 16.80 13.50
C ASP A 58 2.51 15.77 14.63
N GLU A 59 1.80 14.65 14.37
CA GLU A 59 1.68 13.48 15.26
C GLU A 59 2.76 12.41 15.03
N GLY A 60 3.75 12.67 14.19
CA GLY A 60 4.91 11.79 14.06
C GLY A 60 5.03 11.02 12.74
N LEU A 61 4.03 11.04 11.86
CA LEU A 61 4.14 10.44 10.53
C LEU A 61 5.29 11.08 9.74
N ARG A 62 6.06 10.27 9.03
CA ARG A 62 7.15 10.76 8.16
C ARG A 62 7.01 10.32 6.73
N SER A 63 6.50 9.11 6.49
CA SER A 63 6.35 8.58 5.13
C SER A 63 5.03 7.85 4.95
N ILE A 64 4.49 7.92 3.74
CA ILE A 64 3.43 7.02 3.26
C ILE A 64 3.87 6.31 1.99
N ILE A 65 3.45 5.06 1.85
CA ILE A 65 3.57 4.32 0.60
C ILE A 65 2.22 4.44 -0.10
N ASP A 66 2.16 5.30 -1.11
CA ASP A 66 0.95 5.48 -1.92
C ASP A 66 0.91 4.44 -3.03
N VAL A 67 0.02 3.48 -2.86
CA VAL A 67 -0.13 2.34 -3.78
C VAL A 67 -1.22 2.57 -4.84
N SER A 68 -1.56 3.84 -5.12
CA SER A 68 -2.45 4.20 -6.23
C SER A 68 -1.77 3.94 -7.57
N THR A 69 -2.42 3.13 -8.39
CA THR A 69 -2.01 2.77 -9.74
C THR A 69 -2.77 3.57 -10.78
N ILE A 70 -2.42 3.41 -12.05
CA ILE A 70 -3.07 4.12 -13.16
C ILE A 70 -4.60 3.91 -13.17
N ASP A 71 -5.07 2.69 -12.95
CA ASP A 71 -6.49 2.35 -12.93
C ASP A 71 -7.25 2.89 -11.71
N LEU A 72 -6.52 3.23 -10.63
CA LEU A 72 -7.04 3.98 -9.49
C LEU A 72 -6.93 5.51 -9.65
N GLY A 73 -6.57 5.99 -10.83
CA GLY A 73 -6.48 7.42 -11.11
C GLY A 73 -5.31 8.13 -10.42
N ARG A 74 -4.17 7.45 -10.29
CA ARG A 74 -2.92 7.99 -9.74
C ARG A 74 -2.64 9.41 -10.26
N ASP A 75 -2.31 10.33 -9.35
CA ASP A 75 -1.96 11.72 -9.65
C ASP A 75 -0.65 12.10 -8.94
N VAL A 76 0.48 11.82 -9.61
CA VAL A 76 1.82 12.05 -9.03
C VAL A 76 2.17 13.53 -8.89
N GLU A 77 1.54 14.43 -9.66
CA GLU A 77 1.72 15.87 -9.49
C GLU A 77 1.06 16.34 -8.19
N MET A 78 -0.15 15.84 -7.88
CA MET A 78 -0.81 16.09 -6.60
C MET A 78 0.01 15.52 -5.44
N MET A 79 0.51 14.28 -5.56
CA MET A 79 1.37 13.66 -4.54
C MET A 79 2.61 14.52 -4.25
N LYS A 80 3.26 15.03 -5.30
CA LYS A 80 4.43 15.91 -5.17
C LYS A 80 4.09 17.20 -4.43
N GLU A 81 3.04 17.89 -4.86
CA GLU A 81 2.60 19.16 -4.24
C GLU A 81 2.21 18.97 -2.75
N VAL A 82 1.51 17.88 -2.43
CA VAL A 82 1.14 17.57 -1.05
C VAL A 82 2.36 17.21 -0.21
N SER A 83 3.30 16.43 -0.75
CA SER A 83 4.56 16.09 -0.06
C SER A 83 5.39 17.34 0.24
N GLU A 84 5.55 18.27 -0.72
CA GLU A 84 6.24 19.53 -0.53
C GLU A 84 5.58 20.40 0.56
N ALA A 85 4.25 20.45 0.58
CA ALA A 85 3.50 21.29 1.52
C ALA A 85 3.48 20.74 2.96
N THR A 86 3.55 19.41 3.13
CA THR A 86 3.35 18.77 4.45
C THR A 86 4.65 18.28 5.10
N GLY A 87 5.68 18.05 4.30
CA GLY A 87 6.92 17.41 4.73
C GLY A 87 6.84 15.86 4.82
N VAL A 88 5.67 15.25 4.55
CA VAL A 88 5.54 13.79 4.48
C VAL A 88 6.14 13.29 3.19
N GLN A 89 7.06 12.33 3.29
CA GLN A 89 7.62 11.63 2.13
C GLN A 89 6.56 10.71 1.52
N ILE A 90 6.36 10.77 0.20
CA ILE A 90 5.41 9.91 -0.51
C ILE A 90 6.17 9.04 -1.50
N VAL A 91 6.05 7.73 -1.36
CA VAL A 91 6.56 6.75 -2.32
C VAL A 91 5.42 6.39 -3.27
N ALA A 92 5.56 6.72 -4.56
CA ALA A 92 4.54 6.43 -5.56
C ALA A 92 4.73 5.03 -6.17
N ALA A 93 3.61 4.40 -6.56
CA ALA A 93 3.61 3.09 -7.18
C ALA A 93 3.52 3.14 -8.71
N THR A 94 4.17 2.16 -9.36
CA THR A 94 3.80 1.65 -10.68
C THR A 94 2.95 0.40 -10.56
N GLY A 95 2.51 -0.19 -11.66
CA GLY A 95 1.71 -1.41 -11.67
C GLY A 95 0.22 -1.19 -11.95
N ASN A 96 -0.59 -2.19 -11.60
CA ASN A 96 -2.05 -2.16 -11.79
C ASN A 96 -2.77 -2.75 -10.58
N HIS A 97 -3.92 -2.18 -10.26
CA HIS A 97 -4.88 -2.75 -9.32
C HIS A 97 -5.76 -3.80 -10.02
N LEU A 98 -7.05 -3.82 -9.81
CA LEU A 98 -7.94 -4.86 -10.34
C LEU A 98 -8.37 -4.63 -11.79
N ALA A 99 -8.44 -3.37 -12.24
CA ALA A 99 -8.88 -3.04 -13.59
C ALA A 99 -7.68 -3.09 -14.56
N VAL A 100 -7.34 -4.29 -15.01
CA VAL A 100 -6.26 -4.48 -15.99
C VAL A 100 -6.61 -3.75 -17.30
N PRO A 101 -5.74 -2.86 -17.81
CA PRO A 101 -5.98 -2.16 -19.06
C PRO A 101 -6.20 -3.15 -20.21
N ARG A 102 -7.27 -2.95 -20.97
CA ARG A 102 -7.60 -3.84 -22.08
C ARG A 102 -6.42 -4.20 -23.01
N PRO A 103 -5.53 -3.27 -23.37
CA PRO A 103 -4.37 -3.62 -24.19
C PRO A 103 -3.40 -4.61 -23.52
N PHE A 104 -3.40 -4.72 -22.17
CA PHE A 104 -2.49 -5.62 -21.46
C PHE A 104 -2.90 -7.10 -21.56
N ALA A 105 -4.18 -7.38 -21.78
CA ALA A 105 -4.69 -8.75 -21.85
C ALA A 105 -4.07 -9.58 -22.99
N ASP A 106 -3.62 -8.89 -24.06
CA ASP A 106 -3.03 -9.52 -25.26
C ASP A 106 -1.49 -9.38 -25.30
N LEU A 107 -0.86 -8.82 -24.26
CA LEU A 107 0.58 -8.62 -24.22
C LEU A 107 1.28 -9.74 -23.43
N ALA A 108 2.50 -10.05 -23.84
CA ALA A 108 3.40 -10.86 -23.03
C ALA A 108 3.82 -10.10 -21.75
N PRO A 109 4.00 -10.78 -20.61
CA PRO A 109 4.40 -10.14 -19.35
C PRO A 109 5.65 -9.26 -19.48
N GLU A 110 6.62 -9.64 -20.32
CA GLU A 110 7.88 -8.89 -20.54
C GLU A 110 7.62 -7.47 -21.05
N VAL A 111 6.64 -7.30 -21.96
CA VAL A 111 6.29 -6.00 -22.54
C VAL A 111 5.71 -5.08 -21.45
N ILE A 112 4.87 -5.63 -20.58
CA ILE A 112 4.30 -4.87 -19.46
C ILE A 112 5.39 -4.57 -18.43
N ALA A 113 6.30 -5.51 -18.16
CA ALA A 113 7.44 -5.30 -17.27
C ALA A 113 8.32 -4.14 -17.75
N ASP A 114 8.55 -4.00 -19.06
CA ASP A 114 9.27 -2.85 -19.64
C ASP A 114 8.61 -1.51 -19.31
N LEU A 115 7.26 -1.46 -19.29
CA LEU A 115 6.53 -0.26 -18.92
C LEU A 115 6.72 0.08 -17.43
N TYR A 116 6.69 -0.92 -16.54
CA TYR A 116 6.93 -0.72 -15.12
C TYR A 116 8.37 -0.30 -14.83
N VAL A 117 9.34 -0.94 -15.48
CA VAL A 117 10.77 -0.56 -15.41
C VAL A 117 10.97 0.88 -15.85
N ARG A 118 10.32 1.32 -16.95
CA ARG A 118 10.38 2.72 -17.38
C ARG A 118 9.86 3.68 -16.31
N GLU A 119 8.75 3.38 -15.63
CA GLU A 119 8.21 4.23 -14.57
C GLU A 119 9.11 4.26 -13.32
N ILE A 120 9.87 3.19 -13.08
CA ILE A 120 10.85 3.11 -11.97
C ILE A 120 12.15 3.86 -12.32
N GLU A 121 12.66 3.74 -13.54
CA GLU A 121 13.98 4.24 -13.90
C GLU A 121 13.95 5.63 -14.57
N VAL A 122 12.91 5.92 -15.34
CA VAL A 122 12.79 7.16 -16.12
C VAL A 122 11.79 8.11 -15.47
N GLY A 123 10.55 7.64 -15.22
CA GLY A 123 9.50 8.41 -14.57
C GLY A 123 8.11 8.13 -15.10
N ILE A 124 7.14 8.53 -14.31
CA ILE A 124 5.70 8.36 -14.50
C ILE A 124 5.17 9.53 -15.33
N GLU A 125 4.43 9.25 -16.39
CA GLU A 125 3.67 10.23 -17.21
C GLU A 125 4.49 11.45 -17.68
N GLY A 126 5.81 11.32 -17.82
CA GLY A 126 6.69 12.42 -18.23
C GLY A 126 6.96 13.48 -17.16
N THR A 127 6.51 13.28 -15.93
CA THR A 127 6.69 14.22 -14.81
C THR A 127 8.09 14.19 -14.19
N GLY A 128 8.89 13.14 -14.49
CA GLY A 128 10.16 12.87 -13.83
C GLY A 128 10.04 12.23 -12.44
N VAL A 129 8.84 12.12 -11.88
CA VAL A 129 8.57 11.36 -10.65
C VAL A 129 8.74 9.88 -10.94
N LYS A 130 9.57 9.19 -10.18
CA LYS A 130 9.87 7.76 -10.35
C LYS A 130 9.10 6.92 -9.32
N ALA A 131 8.61 5.76 -9.78
CA ALA A 131 7.99 4.81 -8.86
C ALA A 131 9.03 4.19 -7.92
N GLY A 132 8.70 4.06 -6.64
CA GLY A 132 9.52 3.39 -5.61
C GLY A 132 9.00 2.01 -5.22
N ILE A 133 7.81 1.63 -5.69
CA ILE A 133 7.17 0.35 -5.41
C ILE A 133 6.33 -0.11 -6.60
N ILE A 134 6.13 -1.42 -6.75
CA ILE A 134 5.24 -2.00 -7.74
C ILE A 134 3.97 -2.46 -7.04
N LYS A 135 2.80 -2.08 -7.52
CA LYS A 135 1.49 -2.51 -6.98
C LYS A 135 0.78 -3.42 -7.95
N VAL A 136 0.31 -4.56 -7.43
CA VAL A 136 -0.56 -5.50 -8.13
C VAL A 136 -1.75 -5.90 -7.26
N ALA A 137 -2.77 -6.51 -7.86
CA ALA A 137 -3.99 -6.85 -7.15
C ALA A 137 -4.62 -8.14 -7.67
N SER A 138 -5.16 -8.91 -6.73
CA SER A 138 -6.10 -10.01 -6.98
C SER A 138 -7.09 -10.06 -5.82
N ASP A 139 -8.38 -10.32 -6.09
CA ASP A 139 -9.44 -10.21 -5.09
C ASP A 139 -10.20 -11.54 -4.95
N ALA A 140 -11.40 -11.51 -4.34
CA ALA A 140 -12.24 -12.68 -4.14
C ALA A 140 -12.44 -13.49 -5.44
N GLY A 141 -12.42 -14.81 -5.31
CA GLY A 141 -12.52 -15.74 -6.44
C GLY A 141 -11.19 -16.10 -7.11
N GLY A 142 -10.04 -15.60 -6.58
CA GLY A 142 -8.71 -15.96 -7.06
C GLY A 142 -8.13 -15.03 -8.12
N ILE A 143 -7.10 -15.51 -8.82
CA ILE A 143 -6.35 -14.72 -9.81
C ILE A 143 -6.93 -14.97 -11.20
N THR A 144 -7.36 -13.91 -11.89
CA THR A 144 -7.80 -14.03 -13.30
C THR A 144 -6.59 -14.15 -14.24
N THR A 145 -6.83 -14.60 -15.48
CA THR A 145 -5.77 -14.70 -16.49
C THR A 145 -5.06 -13.37 -16.72
N GLU A 146 -5.80 -12.28 -16.80
CA GLU A 146 -5.23 -10.94 -17.01
C GLU A 146 -4.45 -10.47 -15.78
N GLN A 147 -4.92 -10.78 -14.57
CA GLN A 147 -4.20 -10.48 -13.34
C GLN A 147 -2.91 -11.30 -13.22
N GLU A 148 -2.91 -12.56 -13.67
CA GLU A 148 -1.69 -13.37 -13.70
C GLU A 148 -0.63 -12.75 -14.64
N ILE A 149 -1.02 -12.27 -15.82
CA ILE A 149 -0.11 -11.57 -16.75
C ILE A 149 0.54 -10.37 -16.06
N VAL A 150 -0.25 -9.54 -15.38
CA VAL A 150 0.21 -8.35 -14.65
C VAL A 150 1.10 -8.73 -13.47
N LEU A 151 0.77 -9.80 -12.74
CA LEU A 151 1.54 -10.28 -11.60
C LEU A 151 2.91 -10.80 -12.04
N ARG A 152 2.97 -11.55 -13.14
CA ARG A 152 4.24 -12.00 -13.76
C ARG A 152 5.08 -10.82 -14.24
N ALA A 153 4.46 -9.84 -14.90
CA ALA A 153 5.14 -8.62 -15.31
C ALA A 153 5.75 -7.85 -14.12
N ALA A 154 5.00 -7.75 -13.02
CA ALA A 154 5.50 -7.15 -11.78
C ALA A 154 6.69 -7.93 -11.19
N GLY A 155 6.64 -9.26 -11.21
CA GLY A 155 7.75 -10.11 -10.80
C GLY A 155 9.00 -9.85 -11.62
N GLN A 156 8.88 -9.83 -12.96
CA GLN A 156 10.00 -9.57 -13.87
C GLN A 156 10.57 -8.14 -13.69
N ALA A 157 9.71 -7.13 -13.51
CA ALA A 157 10.15 -5.77 -13.24
C ALA A 157 10.89 -5.67 -11.89
N SER A 158 10.38 -6.33 -10.86
CA SER A 158 11.03 -6.40 -9.53
C SER A 158 12.41 -7.03 -9.59
N VAL A 159 12.56 -8.17 -10.27
CA VAL A 159 13.87 -8.84 -10.45
C VAL A 159 14.87 -7.95 -11.16
N ARG A 160 14.43 -7.20 -12.19
CA ARG A 160 15.29 -6.32 -13.00
C ARG A 160 15.73 -5.04 -12.26
N THR A 161 14.85 -4.49 -11.43
CA THR A 161 15.07 -3.18 -10.80
C THR A 161 15.35 -3.27 -9.30
N ASN A 162 15.17 -4.44 -8.72
CA ASN A 162 15.21 -4.66 -7.27
C ASN A 162 14.13 -3.84 -6.49
N THR A 163 13.06 -3.41 -7.18
CA THR A 163 11.96 -2.65 -6.59
C THR A 163 10.98 -3.60 -5.91
N PRO A 164 10.54 -3.33 -4.66
CA PRO A 164 9.62 -4.20 -3.94
C PRO A 164 8.22 -4.20 -4.55
N ILE A 165 7.47 -5.28 -4.26
CA ILE A 165 6.09 -5.48 -4.70
C ILE A 165 5.14 -5.39 -3.50
N SER A 166 4.10 -4.59 -3.61
CA SER A 166 2.94 -4.57 -2.72
C SER A 166 1.74 -5.17 -3.43
N THR A 167 1.06 -6.12 -2.79
CA THR A 167 -0.13 -6.75 -3.37
C THR A 167 -1.40 -6.27 -2.68
N HIS A 168 -2.51 -6.36 -3.38
CA HIS A 168 -3.85 -6.42 -2.82
C HIS A 168 -4.27 -7.88 -2.85
N THR A 169 -4.81 -8.40 -1.76
CA THR A 169 -5.33 -9.77 -1.69
C THR A 169 -6.71 -9.81 -1.05
N TRP A 170 -7.44 -10.90 -1.27
CA TRP A 170 -8.58 -11.26 -0.48
C TRP A 170 -8.18 -12.45 0.43
N SER A 171 -7.79 -12.12 1.66
CA SER A 171 -7.28 -13.12 2.62
C SER A 171 -8.24 -14.27 2.92
N PRO A 172 -9.58 -14.07 3.04
CA PRO A 172 -10.51 -15.17 3.28
C PRO A 172 -10.48 -16.27 2.21
N ASP A 173 -10.12 -15.95 0.95
CA ASP A 173 -9.95 -16.95 -0.13
C ASP A 173 -8.49 -17.40 -0.30
N ARG A 174 -7.59 -17.02 0.63
CA ARG A 174 -6.14 -17.35 0.62
C ARG A 174 -5.40 -16.98 -0.67
N VAL A 175 -5.85 -15.93 -1.36
CA VAL A 175 -5.29 -15.48 -2.66
C VAL A 175 -3.80 -15.16 -2.57
N GLY A 176 -3.31 -14.75 -1.40
CA GLY A 176 -1.90 -14.48 -1.17
C GLY A 176 -0.97 -15.68 -1.40
N GLU A 177 -1.42 -16.90 -1.14
CA GLU A 177 -0.62 -18.12 -1.40
C GLU A 177 -0.33 -18.28 -2.90
N GLU A 178 -1.33 -18.03 -3.74
CA GLU A 178 -1.19 -18.13 -5.18
C GLU A 178 -0.32 -16.99 -5.75
N GLN A 179 -0.48 -15.76 -5.23
CA GLN A 179 0.40 -14.64 -5.58
C GLN A 179 1.87 -14.96 -5.25
N VAL A 180 2.14 -15.49 -4.07
CA VAL A 180 3.49 -15.92 -3.66
C VAL A 180 4.05 -16.98 -4.59
N ARG A 181 3.24 -17.97 -4.99
CA ARG A 181 3.66 -19.02 -5.93
C ARG A 181 4.10 -18.42 -7.26
N ILE A 182 3.27 -17.55 -7.85
CA ILE A 182 3.57 -16.92 -9.16
C ILE A 182 4.81 -16.03 -9.06
N LEU A 183 4.94 -15.22 -8.02
CA LEU A 183 6.11 -14.36 -7.84
C LEU A 183 7.40 -15.15 -7.64
N LYS A 184 7.34 -16.30 -6.96
CA LYS A 184 8.49 -17.23 -6.84
C LYS A 184 8.88 -17.84 -8.19
N GLU A 185 7.92 -18.19 -9.04
CA GLU A 185 8.18 -18.69 -10.39
C GLU A 185 8.91 -17.66 -11.26
N GLU A 186 8.64 -16.37 -11.05
CA GLU A 186 9.35 -15.27 -11.72
C GLU A 186 10.71 -14.94 -11.07
N GLY A 187 11.11 -15.62 -9.98
CA GLY A 187 12.41 -15.45 -9.31
C GLY A 187 12.49 -14.27 -8.37
N VAL A 188 11.36 -13.73 -7.89
CA VAL A 188 11.32 -12.59 -6.97
C VAL A 188 11.88 -12.99 -5.60
N ASP A 189 12.72 -12.12 -5.01
CA ASP A 189 13.11 -12.24 -3.61
C ASP A 189 11.90 -11.97 -2.69
N MET A 190 11.50 -12.97 -1.92
CA MET A 190 10.33 -12.87 -1.03
C MET A 190 10.49 -11.80 0.05
N ASN A 191 11.71 -11.42 0.42
CA ASN A 191 11.94 -10.26 1.29
C ASN A 191 11.46 -8.92 0.68
N ARG A 192 11.11 -8.91 -0.60
CA ARG A 192 10.59 -7.75 -1.32
C ARG A 192 9.13 -7.85 -1.69
N VAL A 193 8.41 -8.82 -1.10
CA VAL A 193 6.99 -9.04 -1.36
C VAL A 193 6.19 -8.74 -0.10
N TYR A 194 5.23 -7.85 -0.24
CA TYR A 194 4.29 -7.44 0.79
C TYR A 194 2.90 -7.93 0.41
N ILE A 195 2.31 -8.80 1.22
CA ILE A 195 0.97 -9.33 1.04
C ILE A 195 -0.01 -8.43 1.79
N GLY A 196 -0.65 -7.53 1.03
CA GLY A 196 -1.61 -6.56 1.57
C GLY A 196 -2.92 -7.20 2.03
N HIS A 197 -3.63 -6.48 2.90
CA HIS A 197 -4.95 -6.85 3.45
C HIS A 197 -4.95 -8.17 4.21
N SER A 198 -3.80 -8.57 4.73
CA SER A 198 -3.64 -9.82 5.47
C SER A 198 -4.50 -9.87 6.74
N ASN A 199 -4.86 -8.71 7.31
CA ASN A 199 -5.74 -8.62 8.48
C ASN A 199 -7.25 -8.61 8.14
N ASP A 200 -7.64 -8.91 6.91
CA ASP A 200 -9.04 -9.20 6.57
C ASP A 200 -9.48 -10.61 6.99
N ASP A 201 -8.53 -11.44 7.41
CA ASP A 201 -8.75 -12.75 8.02
C ASP A 201 -7.98 -12.84 9.34
N THR A 202 -8.45 -13.69 10.26
CA THR A 202 -7.81 -13.97 11.55
C THR A 202 -7.23 -15.39 11.64
N ASP A 203 -7.19 -16.14 10.54
CA ASP A 203 -6.60 -17.48 10.49
C ASP A 203 -5.07 -17.40 10.64
N MET A 204 -4.58 -17.59 11.88
CA MET A 204 -3.16 -17.60 12.20
C MET A 204 -2.37 -18.66 11.40
N SER A 205 -2.99 -19.77 11.03
CA SER A 205 -2.28 -20.83 10.26
C SER A 205 -1.97 -20.35 8.84
N TYR A 206 -2.88 -19.61 8.21
CA TYR A 206 -2.66 -18.99 6.92
C TYR A 206 -1.58 -17.90 6.99
N LEU A 207 -1.69 -16.99 7.96
CA LEU A 207 -0.77 -15.87 8.10
C LEU A 207 0.66 -16.34 8.41
N LEU A 208 0.82 -17.29 9.31
CA LEU A 208 2.13 -17.89 9.62
C LEU A 208 2.69 -18.65 8.41
N GLY A 209 1.84 -19.37 7.65
CA GLY A 209 2.21 -20.03 6.42
C GLY A 209 2.75 -19.07 5.35
N LEU A 210 2.18 -17.88 5.22
CA LEU A 210 2.71 -16.81 4.35
C LEU A 210 4.07 -16.30 4.87
N LEU A 211 4.17 -15.99 6.16
CA LEU A 211 5.43 -15.53 6.79
C LEU A 211 6.57 -16.55 6.62
N ASP A 212 6.27 -17.84 6.70
CA ASP A 212 7.24 -18.92 6.49
C ASP A 212 7.73 -19.00 5.03
N GLN A 213 7.02 -18.36 4.08
CA GLN A 213 7.49 -18.17 2.71
C GLN A 213 8.49 -17.02 2.57
N GLY A 214 8.71 -16.20 3.62
CA GLY A 214 9.65 -15.09 3.66
C GLY A 214 9.07 -13.72 3.27
N VAL A 215 7.76 -13.61 3.06
CA VAL A 215 7.07 -12.37 2.71
C VAL A 215 6.80 -11.49 3.92
N TRP A 216 6.38 -10.25 3.66
CA TRP A 216 5.86 -9.32 4.65
C TRP A 216 4.34 -9.36 4.66
N LEU A 217 3.73 -9.25 5.85
CA LEU A 217 2.27 -9.10 5.96
C LEU A 217 1.88 -7.63 6.14
N GLY A 218 0.96 -7.19 5.30
CA GLY A 218 0.24 -5.93 5.44
C GLY A 218 -0.98 -6.09 6.33
N LEU A 219 -0.88 -5.62 7.57
CA LEU A 219 -2.03 -5.47 8.45
C LEU A 219 -2.60 -4.06 8.23
N ASP A 220 -3.08 -3.83 7.02
CA ASP A 220 -3.24 -2.51 6.42
C ASP A 220 -4.70 -2.11 6.17
N ARG A 221 -5.66 -2.74 6.84
CA ARG A 221 -7.08 -2.35 6.74
C ARG A 221 -7.68 -1.93 8.07
N PHE A 222 -6.95 -1.11 8.83
CA PHE A 222 -7.53 -0.41 9.96
C PHE A 222 -8.41 0.78 9.50
N PRO A 223 -9.53 1.07 10.19
CA PRO A 223 -10.10 0.35 11.32
C PRO A 223 -10.93 -0.90 10.95
N GLY A 224 -11.03 -1.29 9.69
CA GLY A 224 -11.88 -2.40 9.24
C GLY A 224 -13.31 -1.98 8.87
N GLY A 225 -14.22 -2.95 8.80
CA GLY A 225 -15.66 -2.69 8.56
C GLY A 225 -16.06 -2.32 7.13
N ARG A 226 -15.13 -2.29 6.17
CA ARG A 226 -15.43 -1.96 4.77
C ARG A 226 -16.23 -3.05 4.05
N ARG A 227 -15.99 -4.32 4.38
CA ARG A 227 -16.71 -5.47 3.86
C ARG A 227 -17.38 -6.21 5.00
N ALA A 228 -18.62 -6.62 4.79
CA ALA A 228 -19.35 -7.43 5.77
C ALA A 228 -18.58 -8.72 6.09
N GLY A 229 -18.52 -9.07 7.37
CA GLY A 229 -17.83 -10.29 7.83
C GLY A 229 -16.32 -10.13 8.05
N THR A 230 -15.71 -8.99 7.69
CA THR A 230 -14.29 -8.75 8.00
C THR A 230 -14.11 -8.21 9.43
N PRO A 231 -12.96 -8.50 10.08
CA PRO A 231 -12.68 -8.06 11.45
C PRO A 231 -12.75 -6.54 11.61
N LEU A 232 -13.18 -6.09 12.78
CA LEU A 232 -13.08 -4.69 13.23
C LEU A 232 -11.71 -4.44 13.86
N TRP A 233 -11.41 -3.17 14.17
CA TRP A 233 -10.10 -2.76 14.60
C TRP A 233 -9.62 -3.46 15.88
N GLU A 234 -10.52 -3.76 16.82
CA GLU A 234 -10.17 -4.49 18.05
C GLU A 234 -9.66 -5.90 17.72
N GLN A 235 -10.37 -6.63 16.86
CA GLN A 235 -9.98 -7.97 16.44
C GLN A 235 -8.67 -7.94 15.63
N ARG A 236 -8.48 -6.91 14.77
CA ARG A 236 -7.23 -6.70 14.03
C ARG A 236 -6.06 -6.39 14.94
N THR A 237 -6.30 -5.64 16.03
CA THR A 237 -5.28 -5.34 17.03
C THR A 237 -4.90 -6.60 17.83
N GLU A 238 -5.88 -7.42 18.22
CA GLU A 238 -5.63 -8.72 18.85
C GLU A 238 -4.85 -9.66 17.91
N LEU A 239 -5.19 -9.71 16.63
CA LEU A 239 -4.44 -10.46 15.62
C LEU A 239 -2.98 -9.97 15.52
N THR A 240 -2.78 -8.65 15.50
CA THR A 240 -1.44 -8.05 15.51
C THR A 240 -0.65 -8.51 16.74
N LYS A 241 -1.27 -8.49 17.92
CA LYS A 241 -0.66 -8.98 19.15
C LYS A 241 -0.31 -10.46 19.08
N GLN A 242 -1.19 -11.30 18.54
CA GLN A 242 -0.92 -12.74 18.38
C GLN A 242 0.29 -13.01 17.47
N LEU A 243 0.43 -12.25 16.35
CA LEU A 243 1.59 -12.35 15.48
C LEU A 243 2.89 -11.90 16.18
N ILE A 244 2.82 -10.84 17.00
CA ILE A 244 3.95 -10.40 17.84
C ILE A 244 4.35 -11.50 18.82
N ASP A 245 3.38 -12.10 19.53
CA ASP A 245 3.62 -13.18 20.50
C ASP A 245 4.17 -14.45 19.83
N ALA A 246 3.82 -14.69 18.58
CA ALA A 246 4.39 -15.75 17.77
C ALA A 246 5.82 -15.44 17.26
N GLY A 247 6.42 -14.31 17.67
CA GLY A 247 7.77 -13.92 17.28
C GLY A 247 7.89 -13.36 15.85
N ARG A 248 6.80 -12.83 15.29
CA ARG A 248 6.74 -12.36 13.90
C ARG A 248 6.66 -10.83 13.77
N ALA A 249 6.96 -10.09 14.85
CA ALA A 249 6.97 -8.63 14.85
C ALA A 249 7.87 -8.03 13.75
N ASP A 250 8.89 -8.76 13.34
CA ASP A 250 9.90 -8.33 12.36
C ASP A 250 9.47 -8.46 10.90
N ARG A 251 8.25 -8.93 10.63
CA ARG A 251 7.72 -9.20 9.27
C ARG A 251 6.30 -8.69 9.05
N ILE A 252 5.81 -7.79 9.93
CA ILE A 252 4.50 -7.17 9.81
C ILE A 252 4.63 -5.65 9.72
N MET A 253 3.71 -5.01 9.01
CA MET A 253 3.59 -3.55 8.91
C MET A 253 2.12 -3.16 9.02
N LEU A 254 1.84 -1.99 9.63
CA LEU A 254 0.48 -1.50 9.82
C LEU A 254 0.17 -0.34 8.88
N SER A 255 -1.10 -0.27 8.41
CA SER A 255 -1.62 0.84 7.63
C SER A 255 -3.15 0.86 7.63
N HIS A 256 -3.76 1.75 6.85
CA HIS A 256 -5.21 1.95 6.85
C HIS A 256 -5.87 1.58 5.53
N ASP A 257 -5.15 1.55 4.42
CA ASP A 257 -5.71 1.56 3.06
C ASP A 257 -6.70 2.73 2.91
N HIS A 258 -6.30 3.89 3.49
CA HIS A 258 -7.12 5.10 3.52
C HIS A 258 -6.91 5.94 2.25
N SER A 259 -7.93 6.66 1.85
CA SER A 259 -7.85 7.71 0.84
C SER A 259 -8.68 8.92 1.25
N VAL A 260 -8.21 10.11 0.90
CA VAL A 260 -8.97 11.35 1.11
C VAL A 260 -10.21 11.32 0.21
N PRO A 261 -11.42 11.32 0.80
CA PRO A 261 -12.64 11.16 0.01
C PRO A 261 -13.22 12.53 -0.36
N LYS A 262 -13.09 12.96 -1.62
CA LYS A 262 -13.88 14.08 -2.11
C LYS A 262 -14.24 13.93 -3.59
N ALA A 263 -15.40 13.33 -3.87
CA ALA A 263 -16.07 13.52 -5.15
C ALA A 263 -17.10 14.65 -5.04
N ARG A 264 -17.29 15.45 -6.08
CA ARG A 264 -18.36 16.47 -6.13
C ARG A 264 -19.76 15.89 -5.98
N HIS A 265 -19.94 14.68 -6.46
CA HIS A 265 -21.13 13.87 -6.26
C HIS A 265 -20.77 12.80 -5.23
N GLY A 266 -20.69 13.22 -3.96
CA GLY A 266 -20.48 12.31 -2.83
C GLY A 266 -21.51 11.20 -2.89
N THR A 267 -21.00 9.98 -2.98
CA THR A 267 -21.85 8.82 -2.82
C THR A 267 -21.89 8.47 -1.33
N ASP A 268 -22.96 7.86 -0.87
CA ASP A 268 -23.10 7.31 0.49
C ASP A 268 -21.89 6.47 0.92
N VAL A 269 -21.14 5.92 -0.05
CA VAL A 269 -19.91 5.13 0.17
C VAL A 269 -18.76 5.99 0.71
N GLN A 270 -18.61 7.23 0.26
CA GLN A 270 -17.52 8.11 0.72
C GLN A 270 -17.83 8.70 2.10
N GLU A 271 -19.08 9.07 2.35
CA GLU A 271 -19.53 9.47 3.68
C GLU A 271 -19.40 8.32 4.67
N ALA A 272 -19.72 7.09 4.25
CA ALA A 272 -19.51 5.90 5.05
C ALA A 272 -18.04 5.68 5.38
N ARG A 273 -17.11 5.83 4.42
CA ARG A 273 -15.65 5.71 4.68
C ARG A 273 -15.19 6.71 5.75
N PHE A 274 -15.63 7.96 5.67
CA PHE A 274 -15.31 8.98 6.65
C PHE A 274 -15.91 8.67 8.03
N LYS A 275 -17.11 8.12 8.06
CA LYS A 275 -17.78 7.69 9.29
C LYS A 275 -17.07 6.51 9.96
N TYR A 276 -16.52 5.57 9.18
CA TYR A 276 -15.79 4.41 9.71
C TYR A 276 -14.36 4.75 10.15
N ASN A 277 -13.71 5.74 9.54
CA ASN A 277 -12.36 6.18 9.92
C ASN A 277 -12.33 7.70 10.08
N PRO A 278 -12.84 8.25 11.20
CA PRO A 278 -12.83 9.70 11.43
C PRO A 278 -11.41 10.26 11.65
N ASP A 279 -10.46 9.42 12.10
CA ASP A 279 -9.08 9.83 12.36
C ASP A 279 -8.17 9.74 11.12
N GLY A 280 -8.68 9.22 9.99
CA GLY A 280 -7.92 9.14 8.73
C GLY A 280 -6.57 8.43 8.90
N TYR A 281 -5.48 9.10 8.54
CA TYR A 281 -4.11 8.59 8.66
C TYR A 281 -3.60 8.50 10.12
N ASN A 282 -4.35 9.03 11.09
CA ASN A 282 -3.97 9.03 12.50
C ASN A 282 -4.64 7.91 13.30
N PHE A 283 -5.53 7.10 12.70
CA PHE A 283 -6.27 6.08 13.45
C PHE A 283 -5.35 5.08 14.17
N ILE A 284 -4.29 4.62 13.49
CA ILE A 284 -3.30 3.71 14.10
C ILE A 284 -2.63 4.40 15.29
N THR A 285 -2.11 5.60 15.11
CA THR A 285 -1.41 6.36 16.15
C THR A 285 -2.30 6.63 17.36
N ARG A 286 -3.56 7.00 17.14
CA ARG A 286 -4.49 7.40 18.21
C ARG A 286 -5.19 6.25 18.90
N ASN A 287 -5.39 5.12 18.21
CA ASN A 287 -6.22 4.02 18.72
C ASN A 287 -5.46 2.70 18.80
N VAL A 288 -4.80 2.27 17.72
CA VAL A 288 -4.21 0.93 17.63
C VAL A 288 -2.94 0.82 18.48
N LEU A 289 -2.01 1.78 18.35
CA LEU A 289 -0.75 1.74 19.09
C LEU A 289 -0.96 1.85 20.61
N PRO A 290 -1.81 2.77 21.13
CA PRO A 290 -2.14 2.76 22.55
C PRO A 290 -2.75 1.44 23.03
N ARG A 291 -3.62 0.83 22.22
CA ARG A 291 -4.20 -0.47 22.57
C ARG A 291 -3.17 -1.60 22.57
N LEU A 292 -2.22 -1.61 21.64
CA LEU A 292 -1.10 -2.57 21.66
C LEU A 292 -0.25 -2.40 22.93
N ASN A 293 0.02 -1.17 23.36
CA ASN A 293 0.73 -0.90 24.62
C ASN A 293 -0.06 -1.42 25.85
N GLU A 294 -1.38 -1.22 25.90
CA GLU A 294 -2.25 -1.81 26.94
C GLU A 294 -2.18 -3.34 26.95
N LEU A 295 -2.02 -3.97 25.80
CA LEU A 295 -1.84 -5.42 25.65
C LEU A 295 -0.40 -5.88 25.93
N GLY A 296 0.48 -4.98 26.40
CA GLY A 296 1.85 -5.28 26.80
C GLY A 296 2.88 -5.31 25.67
N VAL A 297 2.56 -4.76 24.48
CA VAL A 297 3.55 -4.57 23.41
C VAL A 297 4.43 -3.36 23.77
N SER A 298 5.75 -3.52 23.70
CA SER A 298 6.69 -2.45 24.04
C SER A 298 6.80 -1.39 22.92
N ASP A 299 7.17 -0.17 23.29
CA ASP A 299 7.45 0.91 22.32
C ASP A 299 8.57 0.53 21.35
N GLU A 300 9.53 -0.30 21.76
CA GLU A 300 10.59 -0.82 20.89
C GLU A 300 10.00 -1.72 19.80
N THR A 301 9.05 -2.60 20.13
CA THR A 301 8.35 -3.44 19.15
C THR A 301 7.48 -2.60 18.21
N ILE A 302 6.80 -1.58 18.73
CA ILE A 302 6.05 -0.62 17.92
C ILE A 302 6.98 0.11 16.95
N ASN A 303 8.11 0.61 17.43
CA ASN A 303 9.13 1.25 16.59
C ASN A 303 9.68 0.28 15.52
N GLN A 304 9.86 -1.00 15.87
CA GLN A 304 10.23 -2.01 14.90
C GLN A 304 9.20 -2.11 13.77
N ILE A 305 7.92 -2.22 14.10
CA ILE A 305 6.84 -2.41 13.13
C ILE A 305 6.65 -1.16 12.25
N MET A 306 6.67 0.04 12.85
CA MET A 306 6.30 1.27 12.15
C MET A 306 7.48 2.00 11.49
N VAL A 307 8.73 1.72 11.90
CA VAL A 307 9.93 2.43 11.41
C VAL A 307 10.93 1.48 10.77
N GLN A 308 11.32 0.42 11.50
CA GLN A 308 12.41 -0.44 11.04
C GLN A 308 11.95 -1.42 9.96
N ASN A 309 10.76 -1.99 10.07
CA ASN A 309 10.24 -2.94 9.10
C ASN A 309 10.02 -2.31 7.71
N PRO A 310 9.36 -1.14 7.56
CA PRO A 310 9.30 -0.47 6.26
C PRO A 310 10.68 -0.22 5.65
N ARG A 311 11.64 0.24 6.45
CA ARG A 311 13.02 0.40 6.01
C ARG A 311 13.61 -0.92 5.50
N ARG A 312 13.53 -2.00 6.29
CA ARG A 312 14.07 -3.33 5.93
C ARG A 312 13.42 -3.91 4.68
N PHE A 313 12.11 -3.70 4.52
CA PHE A 313 11.38 -4.10 3.32
C PHE A 313 11.97 -3.47 2.05
N PHE A 314 12.22 -2.16 2.08
CA PHE A 314 12.86 -1.47 0.95
C PHE A 314 14.36 -1.80 0.80
N GLU A 315 15.02 -2.25 1.84
CA GLU A 315 16.41 -2.74 1.80
C GLU A 315 16.51 -4.21 1.34
N GLY A 316 15.41 -4.97 1.34
CA GLY A 316 15.37 -6.40 1.03
C GLY A 316 16.04 -7.26 2.11
N LYS A 317 15.76 -6.96 3.38
CA LYS A 317 16.39 -7.61 4.56
C LYS A 317 15.39 -8.32 5.44
#